data_28fc39d0c943840414c50a0974b40e2e
#
_entry.id   28fc39d0c943840414c50a0974b40e2e
#
_cell.length_a   1.000
_cell.length_b   1.000
_cell.length_c   1.000
_cell.angle_alpha   90.00
_cell.angle_beta   90.00
_cell.angle_gamma   90.00
#
_symmetry.space_group_name_H-M   'P 1'
#
loop_
_entity.id
_entity.type
_entity.pdbx_description
1 polymer ?
#
loop_
_entity_poly.entity_id
_entity_poly.type
_entity_poly.pdbx_seq_one_letter_code
_entity_poly.pdbx_strand_id
1 'polypeptide(L)'
;MSAVASRVVALSGGIGGAKLVLGLSRVMPPADLVAIVNTADDFEHLGLAVSPDLDTVMYTLAGLDDPERGWGRREETWTFMSALAALGGESWFKLGDGDLATHIERTRRLRLGESLSTITADLCRALGIAVRVVPMSDDKVRTVIETDRGTLDFQDYFVRQRCAPMVREVIYAGAAMARAQSEALAALRDPALRAVVICPSNPLLSIEPMLAIRSLRDAVAGCAAPVIAVSPIIGGGAVKGPTAKMMAELGLPVTVTTVARRYGDLLDGYVLDHADAEEARTLDLPLRAARTLMVSLADREALAREVLAHADALADGDERKPA
;
A
#
# COMPACT_ATOMS: atom_id res chain seq x y z
N MET A 1 29.70 -4.26 19.08
CA MET A 1 29.21 -3.03 18.45
C MET A 1 27.78 -3.33 18.03
N SER A 2 26.78 -2.67 18.61
CA SER A 2 25.38 -2.80 18.17
C SER A 2 25.31 -2.32 16.72
N ALA A 3 24.71 -3.10 15.82
CA ALA A 3 24.47 -2.66 14.46
C ALA A 3 23.60 -1.39 14.54
N VAL A 4 24.01 -0.35 13.83
CA VAL A 4 23.19 0.88 13.73
C VAL A 4 21.89 0.48 13.03
N ALA A 5 20.75 0.73 13.65
CA ALA A 5 19.45 0.44 13.06
C ALA A 5 19.28 1.27 11.78
N SER A 6 19.18 0.60 10.63
CA SER A 6 19.13 1.25 9.32
C SER A 6 17.94 0.80 8.47
N ARG A 7 17.44 -0.41 8.72
CA ARG A 7 16.39 -1.02 7.91
C ARG A 7 15.01 -0.43 8.18
N VAL A 8 14.29 -0.13 7.13
CA VAL A 8 12.89 0.33 7.21
C VAL A 8 11.98 -0.65 6.49
N VAL A 9 10.88 -0.99 7.14
CA VAL A 9 9.79 -1.75 6.52
C VAL A 9 8.63 -0.81 6.24
N ALA A 10 8.17 -0.75 4.99
CA ALA A 10 7.03 0.06 4.58
C ALA A 10 5.84 -0.84 4.21
N LEU A 11 4.70 -0.71 4.88
CA LEU A 11 3.44 -1.32 4.47
C LEU A 11 2.77 -0.41 3.45
N SER A 12 2.56 -0.89 2.24
CA SER A 12 2.17 -0.06 1.10
C SER A 12 1.11 -0.72 0.22
N GLY A 13 0.27 0.11 -0.36
CA GLY A 13 -0.63 -0.22 -1.45
C GLY A 13 -1.11 1.05 -2.14
N GLY A 14 -1.49 0.94 -3.40
CA GLY A 14 -1.96 2.05 -4.21
C GLY A 14 -0.95 3.19 -4.41
N ILE A 15 -1.45 4.29 -4.97
CA ILE A 15 -0.62 5.42 -5.44
C ILE A 15 0.04 6.17 -4.28
N GLY A 16 -0.71 6.42 -3.19
CA GLY A 16 -0.21 7.16 -2.03
C GLY A 16 0.96 6.45 -1.37
N GLY A 17 0.82 5.13 -1.17
CA GLY A 17 1.84 4.28 -0.61
C GLY A 17 3.08 4.21 -1.50
N ALA A 18 2.92 3.97 -2.80
CA ALA A 18 4.02 3.92 -3.77
C ALA A 18 4.85 5.21 -3.79
N LYS A 19 4.18 6.38 -3.69
CA LYS A 19 4.85 7.68 -3.64
C LYS A 19 5.76 7.83 -2.41
N LEU A 20 5.29 7.40 -1.22
CA LEU A 20 6.12 7.47 -0.02
C LEU A 20 7.26 6.44 -0.05
N VAL A 21 7.02 5.22 -0.56
CA VAL A 21 8.08 4.22 -0.77
C VAL A 21 9.18 4.78 -1.68
N LEU A 22 8.81 5.47 -2.77
CA LEU A 22 9.80 6.16 -3.61
C LEU A 22 10.54 7.25 -2.83
N GLY A 23 9.86 8.07 -2.03
CA GLY A 23 10.49 9.09 -1.18
C GLY A 23 11.50 8.48 -0.22
N LEU A 24 11.14 7.41 0.47
CA LEU A 24 12.02 6.65 1.37
C LEU A 24 13.26 6.13 0.62
N SER A 25 13.09 5.55 -0.56
CA SER A 25 14.20 5.03 -1.37
C SER A 25 15.19 6.10 -1.85
N ARG A 26 14.83 7.38 -1.78
CA ARG A 26 15.67 8.52 -2.16
C ARG A 26 16.42 9.14 -0.99
N VAL A 27 15.93 8.93 0.24
CA VAL A 27 16.54 9.56 1.44
C VAL A 27 17.30 8.56 2.31
N MET A 28 17.27 7.28 1.97
CA MET A 28 18.03 6.21 2.62
C MET A 28 18.56 5.21 1.58
N PRO A 29 19.54 4.34 1.93
CA PRO A 29 19.99 3.30 1.01
C PRO A 29 18.83 2.39 0.58
N PRO A 30 18.52 2.26 -0.72
CA PRO A 30 17.38 1.47 -1.20
C PRO A 30 17.43 0.00 -0.77
N ALA A 31 18.63 -0.57 -0.56
CA ALA A 31 18.81 -1.93 -0.09
C ALA A 31 18.36 -2.15 1.37
N ASP A 32 18.25 -1.08 2.16
CA ASP A 32 17.77 -1.12 3.54
C ASP A 32 16.23 -0.93 3.63
N LEU A 33 15.56 -0.70 2.50
CA LEU A 33 14.11 -0.52 2.43
C LEU A 33 13.42 -1.81 1.93
N VAL A 34 12.49 -2.32 2.73
CA VAL A 34 11.60 -3.42 2.37
C VAL A 34 10.18 -2.88 2.26
N ALA A 35 9.59 -2.95 1.08
CA ALA A 35 8.19 -2.58 0.85
C ALA A 35 7.32 -3.85 0.84
N ILE A 36 6.50 -4.03 1.88
CA ILE A 36 5.49 -5.08 1.93
C ILE A 36 4.24 -4.51 1.27
N VAL A 37 3.77 -5.14 0.20
CA VAL A 37 2.72 -4.60 -0.65
C VAL A 37 1.46 -5.47 -0.60
N ASN A 38 0.31 -4.81 -0.51
CA ASN A 38 -1.00 -5.43 -0.56
C ASN A 38 -1.21 -6.24 -1.85
N THR A 39 -1.82 -7.41 -1.72
CA THR A 39 -2.23 -8.29 -2.83
C THR A 39 -3.69 -8.71 -2.73
N ALA A 40 -4.46 -8.10 -1.81
CA ALA A 40 -5.88 -8.41 -1.68
C ALA A 40 -6.73 -7.86 -2.83
N ASP A 41 -6.20 -6.90 -3.58
CA ASP A 41 -6.84 -6.30 -4.75
C ASP A 41 -6.47 -7.03 -6.06
N ASP A 42 -5.63 -8.07 -5.95
CA ASP A 42 -5.25 -8.93 -7.06
C ASP A 42 -6.47 -9.68 -7.61
N PHE A 43 -6.56 -9.80 -8.92
CA PHE A 43 -7.68 -10.47 -9.57
C PHE A 43 -7.25 -11.10 -10.90
N GLU A 44 -8.15 -11.82 -11.52
CA GLU A 44 -7.96 -12.37 -12.85
C GLU A 44 -8.79 -11.58 -13.87
N HIS A 45 -8.16 -11.09 -14.93
CA HIS A 45 -8.82 -10.42 -16.03
C HIS A 45 -8.31 -10.98 -17.37
N LEU A 46 -9.22 -11.38 -18.23
CA LEU A 46 -8.89 -12.04 -19.52
C LEU A 46 -7.97 -13.28 -19.35
N GLY A 47 -8.09 -13.99 -18.24
CA GLY A 47 -7.22 -15.12 -17.89
C GLY A 47 -5.81 -14.72 -17.47
N LEU A 48 -5.55 -13.44 -17.21
CA LEU A 48 -4.27 -12.90 -16.76
C LEU A 48 -4.33 -12.53 -15.29
N ALA A 49 -3.28 -12.87 -14.53
CA ALA A 49 -3.11 -12.44 -13.15
C ALA A 49 -2.67 -10.97 -13.10
N VAL A 50 -3.50 -10.11 -12.52
CA VAL A 50 -3.27 -8.68 -12.36
C VAL A 50 -3.08 -8.39 -10.87
N SER A 51 -2.00 -7.68 -10.53
CA SER A 51 -1.64 -7.30 -9.16
C SER A 51 -1.47 -5.78 -9.05
N PRO A 52 -2.58 -5.01 -8.97
CA PRO A 52 -2.56 -3.56 -9.18
C PRO A 52 -1.65 -2.80 -8.23
N ASP A 53 -1.62 -3.16 -6.94
CA ASP A 53 -0.80 -2.49 -5.94
C ASP A 53 0.69 -2.81 -6.11
N LEU A 54 1.05 -4.08 -6.40
CA LEU A 54 2.42 -4.46 -6.73
C LEU A 54 2.91 -3.73 -7.98
N ASP A 55 2.11 -3.68 -9.03
CA ASP A 55 2.45 -3.02 -10.29
C ASP A 55 2.64 -1.51 -10.10
N THR A 56 1.74 -0.87 -9.32
CA THR A 56 1.85 0.55 -8.99
C THR A 56 3.16 0.84 -8.25
N VAL A 57 3.53 0.05 -7.25
CA VAL A 57 4.79 0.23 -6.50
C VAL A 57 6.00 -0.02 -7.39
N MET A 58 6.01 -1.11 -8.17
CA MET A 58 7.12 -1.42 -9.08
C MET A 58 7.29 -0.34 -10.15
N TYR A 59 6.21 0.10 -10.81
CA TYR A 59 6.30 1.13 -11.84
C TYR A 59 6.73 2.48 -11.27
N THR A 60 6.26 2.84 -10.08
CA THR A 60 6.69 4.07 -9.39
C THR A 60 8.17 4.03 -9.06
N LEU A 61 8.70 2.92 -8.53
CA LEU A 61 10.12 2.77 -8.21
C LEU A 61 11.01 2.72 -9.44
N ALA A 62 10.52 2.14 -10.55
CA ALA A 62 11.22 2.09 -11.83
C ALA A 62 11.12 3.40 -12.63
N GLY A 63 10.33 4.38 -12.17
CA GLY A 63 10.06 5.61 -12.90
C GLY A 63 9.25 5.40 -14.16
N LEU A 64 8.42 4.37 -14.21
CA LEU A 64 7.54 4.01 -15.32
C LEU A 64 6.07 4.37 -15.09
N ASP A 65 5.72 4.85 -13.89
CA ASP A 65 4.35 5.26 -13.55
C ASP A 65 3.87 6.43 -14.43
N ASP A 66 2.58 6.46 -14.71
CA ASP A 66 1.93 7.59 -15.40
C ASP A 66 1.44 8.62 -14.36
N PRO A 67 2.09 9.79 -14.26
CA PRO A 67 1.73 10.79 -13.26
C PRO A 67 0.41 11.48 -13.56
N GLU A 68 -0.04 11.53 -14.82
CA GLU A 68 -1.27 12.21 -15.24
C GLU A 68 -2.49 11.34 -14.94
N ARG A 69 -2.45 10.08 -15.39
CA ARG A 69 -3.54 9.12 -15.10
C ARG A 69 -3.53 8.68 -13.64
N GLY A 70 -2.32 8.57 -13.05
CA GLY A 70 -2.13 8.09 -11.69
C GLY A 70 -2.28 6.57 -11.55
N TRP A 71 -2.30 5.82 -12.65
CA TRP A 71 -2.28 4.36 -12.70
C TRP A 71 -1.65 3.87 -14.01
N GLY A 72 -1.16 2.62 -14.02
CA GLY A 72 -0.50 2.02 -15.16
C GLY A 72 0.86 2.63 -15.48
N ARG A 73 1.37 2.35 -16.67
CA ARG A 73 2.66 2.84 -17.12
C ARG A 73 2.49 4.09 -17.98
N ARG A 74 3.52 4.96 -17.99
CA ARG A 74 3.62 6.07 -18.95
C ARG A 74 3.88 5.55 -20.36
N GLU A 75 3.60 6.36 -21.35
CA GLU A 75 3.89 6.08 -22.77
C GLU A 75 3.26 4.77 -23.28
N GLU A 76 2.14 4.36 -22.66
CA GLU A 76 1.42 3.16 -23.10
C GLU A 76 0.78 3.35 -24.47
N THR A 77 0.87 2.29 -25.29
CA THR A 77 0.00 2.11 -26.46
C THR A 77 -1.20 1.25 -26.09
N TRP A 78 -2.24 1.29 -26.91
CA TRP A 78 -3.54 0.65 -26.62
C TRP A 78 -4.00 -0.22 -27.78
N THR A 79 -3.03 -0.77 -28.54
CA THR A 79 -3.30 -1.57 -29.73
C THR A 79 -4.07 -2.83 -29.40
N PHE A 80 -3.63 -3.53 -28.33
CA PHE A 80 -4.33 -4.71 -27.84
C PHE A 80 -5.77 -4.41 -27.44
N MET A 81 -6.00 -3.38 -26.62
CA MET A 81 -7.35 -3.03 -26.14
C MET A 81 -8.27 -2.62 -27.30
N SER A 82 -7.73 -1.91 -28.29
CA SER A 82 -8.49 -1.53 -29.50
C SER A 82 -8.89 -2.75 -30.33
N ALA A 83 -7.97 -3.69 -30.52
CA ALA A 83 -8.25 -4.94 -31.25
C ALA A 83 -9.24 -5.81 -30.48
N LEU A 84 -9.09 -5.93 -29.15
CA LEU A 84 -9.99 -6.69 -28.29
C LEU A 84 -11.42 -6.13 -28.35
N ALA A 85 -11.58 -4.81 -28.25
CA ALA A 85 -12.89 -4.15 -28.37
C ALA A 85 -13.53 -4.39 -29.73
N ALA A 86 -12.76 -4.36 -30.84
CA ALA A 86 -13.26 -4.65 -32.18
C ALA A 86 -13.76 -6.11 -32.32
N LEU A 87 -13.23 -7.03 -31.53
CA LEU A 87 -13.69 -8.43 -31.46
C LEU A 87 -14.87 -8.64 -30.50
N GLY A 88 -15.35 -7.57 -29.83
CA GLY A 88 -16.43 -7.64 -28.83
C GLY A 88 -15.98 -8.18 -27.47
N GLY A 89 -14.66 -8.18 -27.18
CA GLY A 89 -14.12 -8.63 -25.91
C GLY A 89 -14.33 -7.62 -24.78
N GLU A 90 -14.14 -8.06 -23.54
CA GLU A 90 -14.28 -7.23 -22.34
C GLU A 90 -13.18 -6.14 -22.29
N SER A 91 -13.60 -4.87 -22.18
CA SER A 91 -12.70 -3.71 -22.20
C SER A 91 -12.90 -2.74 -21.02
N TRP A 92 -13.59 -3.19 -19.98
CA TRP A 92 -13.89 -2.35 -18.79
C TRP A 92 -12.63 -2.09 -17.94
N PHE A 93 -11.72 -3.05 -17.86
CA PHE A 93 -10.41 -2.88 -17.23
C PHE A 93 -9.37 -2.67 -18.34
N LYS A 94 -8.72 -1.52 -18.30
CA LYS A 94 -7.78 -1.14 -19.36
C LYS A 94 -6.38 -1.64 -19.05
N LEU A 95 -5.79 -2.35 -20.02
CA LEU A 95 -4.41 -2.82 -19.98
C LEU A 95 -3.62 -2.13 -21.10
N GLY A 96 -2.57 -1.40 -20.76
CA GLY A 96 -1.62 -0.88 -21.73
C GLY A 96 -0.80 -2.03 -22.35
N ASP A 97 -0.24 -1.84 -23.54
CA ASP A 97 0.51 -2.90 -24.23
C ASP A 97 1.78 -3.29 -23.45
N GLY A 98 2.45 -2.31 -22.80
CA GLY A 98 3.61 -2.56 -21.95
C GLY A 98 3.23 -3.17 -20.59
N ASP A 99 2.11 -2.77 -20.00
CA ASP A 99 1.55 -3.33 -18.77
C ASP A 99 1.13 -4.80 -19.00
N LEU A 100 0.52 -5.08 -20.14
CA LEU A 100 0.12 -6.42 -20.55
C LEU A 100 1.30 -7.41 -20.54
N ALA A 101 2.51 -6.98 -20.91
CA ALA A 101 3.70 -7.84 -20.87
C ALA A 101 4.00 -8.33 -19.43
N THR A 102 3.83 -7.45 -18.43
CA THR A 102 3.99 -7.78 -16.99
C THR A 102 2.96 -8.84 -16.58
N HIS A 103 1.69 -8.66 -16.96
CA HIS A 103 0.62 -9.59 -16.59
C HIS A 103 0.78 -10.95 -17.29
N ILE A 104 1.18 -10.97 -18.54
CA ILE A 104 1.45 -12.23 -19.30
C ILE A 104 2.58 -13.00 -18.64
N GLU A 105 3.71 -12.36 -18.35
CA GLU A 105 4.87 -13.03 -17.74
C GLU A 105 4.55 -13.51 -16.32
N ARG A 106 3.88 -12.70 -15.49
CA ARG A 106 3.39 -13.12 -14.18
C ARG A 106 2.49 -14.33 -14.28
N THR A 107 1.49 -14.29 -15.16
CA THR A 107 0.52 -15.38 -15.34
C THR A 107 1.20 -16.67 -15.81
N ARG A 108 2.10 -16.57 -16.79
CA ARG A 108 2.86 -17.71 -17.29
C ARG A 108 3.63 -18.41 -16.17
N ARG A 109 4.32 -17.65 -15.34
CA ARG A 109 5.15 -18.18 -14.25
C ARG A 109 4.32 -18.73 -13.10
N LEU A 110 3.21 -18.07 -12.73
CA LEU A 110 2.27 -18.62 -11.74
C LEU A 110 1.70 -19.97 -12.18
N ARG A 111 1.37 -20.12 -13.48
CA ARG A 111 0.90 -21.40 -14.04
C ARG A 111 1.96 -22.50 -14.05
N LEU A 112 3.23 -22.13 -14.01
CA LEU A 112 4.35 -23.08 -13.84
C LEU A 112 4.61 -23.43 -12.37
N GLY A 113 3.84 -22.86 -11.42
CA GLY A 113 3.94 -23.14 -9.99
C GLY A 113 4.96 -22.27 -9.25
N GLU A 114 5.48 -21.21 -9.88
CA GLU A 114 6.33 -20.25 -9.18
C GLU A 114 5.50 -19.35 -8.24
N SER A 115 6.09 -18.95 -7.10
CA SER A 115 5.41 -18.06 -6.15
C SER A 115 5.35 -16.62 -6.64
N LEU A 116 4.31 -15.86 -6.23
CA LEU A 116 4.19 -14.45 -6.55
C LEU A 116 5.39 -13.64 -6.05
N SER A 117 5.93 -14.00 -4.89
CA SER A 117 7.12 -13.35 -4.31
C SER A 117 8.36 -13.54 -5.18
N THR A 118 8.61 -14.75 -5.70
CA THR A 118 9.72 -15.02 -6.64
C THR A 118 9.56 -14.21 -7.92
N ILE A 119 8.38 -14.23 -8.50
CA ILE A 119 8.07 -13.49 -9.73
C ILE A 119 8.27 -11.99 -9.52
N THR A 120 7.75 -11.44 -8.43
CA THR A 120 7.89 -10.02 -8.08
C THR A 120 9.35 -9.62 -7.94
N ALA A 121 10.17 -10.43 -7.26
CA ALA A 121 11.60 -10.17 -7.09
C ALA A 121 12.34 -10.12 -8.43
N ASP A 122 12.00 -11.03 -9.37
CA ASP A 122 12.63 -11.06 -10.69
C ASP A 122 12.17 -9.91 -11.58
N LEU A 123 10.89 -9.54 -11.54
CA LEU A 123 10.37 -8.36 -12.23
C LEU A 123 11.04 -7.08 -11.71
N CYS A 124 11.18 -6.93 -10.40
CA CYS A 124 11.91 -5.80 -9.80
C CYS A 124 13.36 -5.73 -10.29
N ARG A 125 14.05 -6.88 -10.33
CA ARG A 125 15.43 -6.94 -10.84
C ARG A 125 15.51 -6.54 -12.33
N ALA A 126 14.59 -7.05 -13.15
CA ALA A 126 14.52 -6.70 -14.57
C ALA A 126 14.23 -5.21 -14.81
N LEU A 127 13.47 -4.59 -13.91
CA LEU A 127 13.14 -3.16 -13.94
C LEU A 127 14.20 -2.27 -13.26
N GLY A 128 15.31 -2.84 -12.76
CA GLY A 128 16.39 -2.09 -12.11
C GLY A 128 16.00 -1.51 -10.72
N ILE A 129 15.00 -2.09 -10.05
CA ILE A 129 14.52 -1.65 -8.74
C ILE A 129 15.45 -2.22 -7.66
N ALA A 130 16.09 -1.33 -6.89
CA ALA A 130 16.99 -1.70 -5.80
C ALA A 130 16.27 -1.90 -4.45
N VAL A 131 15.05 -1.38 -4.31
CA VAL A 131 14.19 -1.60 -3.13
C VAL A 131 13.69 -3.04 -3.12
N ARG A 132 13.63 -3.64 -1.94
CA ARG A 132 13.04 -4.96 -1.79
C ARG A 132 11.51 -4.86 -1.75
N VAL A 133 10.84 -5.22 -2.83
CA VAL A 133 9.37 -5.28 -2.93
C VAL A 133 8.90 -6.70 -2.68
N VAL A 134 8.04 -6.88 -1.68
CA VAL A 134 7.57 -8.19 -1.20
C VAL A 134 6.04 -8.17 -1.16
N PRO A 135 5.33 -9.12 -1.78
CA PRO A 135 3.89 -9.26 -1.58
C PRO A 135 3.59 -9.59 -0.12
N MET A 136 2.47 -9.14 0.41
CA MET A 136 2.07 -9.44 1.79
C MET A 136 1.98 -10.94 2.08
N SER A 137 1.64 -11.73 1.06
CA SER A 137 1.47 -13.18 1.11
C SER A 137 1.61 -13.78 -0.30
N ASP A 138 2.03 -15.05 -0.37
CA ASP A 138 1.89 -15.88 -1.57
C ASP A 138 0.56 -16.65 -1.58
N ASP A 139 -0.17 -16.66 -0.46
CA ASP A 139 -1.51 -17.24 -0.36
C ASP A 139 -2.55 -16.25 -0.93
N LYS A 140 -3.64 -16.80 -1.44
CA LYS A 140 -4.72 -15.98 -2.03
C LYS A 140 -5.53 -15.28 -0.95
N VAL A 141 -5.45 -13.95 -0.89
CA VAL A 141 -6.36 -13.07 -0.13
C VAL A 141 -7.08 -12.17 -1.11
N ARG A 142 -8.37 -11.92 -0.89
CA ARG A 142 -9.16 -11.06 -1.80
C ARG A 142 -10.04 -10.10 -1.02
N THR A 143 -10.00 -8.83 -1.42
CA THR A 143 -10.96 -7.82 -0.97
C THR A 143 -12.28 -8.02 -1.69
N VAL A 144 -13.32 -8.29 -0.92
CA VAL A 144 -14.70 -8.47 -1.37
C VAL A 144 -15.56 -7.39 -0.76
N ILE A 145 -16.42 -6.78 -1.55
CA ILE A 145 -17.28 -5.67 -1.12
C ILE A 145 -18.73 -6.14 -1.08
N GLU A 146 -19.32 -6.17 0.12
CA GLU A 146 -20.75 -6.31 0.26
C GLU A 146 -21.43 -4.96 0.00
N THR A 147 -22.39 -4.94 -0.90
CA THR A 147 -23.09 -3.72 -1.31
C THR A 147 -24.61 -3.86 -1.21
N ASP A 148 -25.32 -2.76 -1.43
CA ASP A 148 -26.78 -2.77 -1.58
C ASP A 148 -27.27 -3.53 -2.83
N ARG A 149 -26.35 -3.92 -3.74
CA ARG A 149 -26.62 -4.67 -4.97
C ARG A 149 -26.04 -6.08 -4.97
N GLY A 150 -25.56 -6.56 -3.81
CA GLY A 150 -24.93 -7.86 -3.64
C GLY A 150 -23.42 -7.77 -3.48
N THR A 151 -22.81 -8.94 -3.40
CA THR A 151 -21.36 -9.12 -3.22
C THR A 151 -20.60 -8.89 -4.52
N LEU A 152 -19.55 -8.09 -4.49
CA LEU A 152 -18.72 -7.75 -5.64
C LEU A 152 -17.24 -7.98 -5.32
N ASP A 153 -16.49 -8.46 -6.30
CA ASP A 153 -15.03 -8.37 -6.26
C ASP A 153 -14.60 -6.91 -6.29
N PHE A 154 -13.50 -6.56 -5.61
CA PHE A 154 -13.10 -5.16 -5.46
C PHE A 154 -12.94 -4.43 -6.80
N GLN A 155 -12.30 -5.05 -7.80
CA GLN A 155 -12.08 -4.40 -9.09
C GLN A 155 -13.38 -4.24 -9.90
N ASP A 156 -14.34 -5.13 -9.74
CA ASP A 156 -15.67 -4.95 -10.32
C ASP A 156 -16.38 -3.75 -9.68
N TYR A 157 -16.38 -3.65 -8.35
CA TYR A 157 -16.90 -2.49 -7.63
C TYR A 157 -16.21 -1.19 -8.02
N PHE A 158 -14.85 -1.19 -7.99
CA PHE A 158 -14.06 0.02 -8.13
C PHE A 158 -13.99 0.53 -9.57
N VAL A 159 -13.66 -0.34 -10.53
CA VAL A 159 -13.41 0.04 -11.93
C VAL A 159 -14.67 -0.11 -12.78
N ARG A 160 -15.28 -1.33 -12.79
CA ARG A 160 -16.44 -1.58 -13.66
C ARG A 160 -17.65 -0.78 -13.24
N GLN A 161 -17.97 -0.75 -11.94
CA GLN A 161 -19.14 -0.04 -11.41
C GLN A 161 -18.82 1.36 -10.88
N ARG A 162 -17.54 1.80 -10.97
CA ARG A 162 -17.09 3.15 -10.60
C ARG A 162 -17.53 3.55 -9.19
N CYS A 163 -17.48 2.62 -8.24
CA CYS A 163 -17.95 2.80 -6.87
C CYS A 163 -19.41 3.24 -6.74
N ALA A 164 -20.28 2.97 -7.72
CA ALA A 164 -21.68 3.40 -7.67
C ALA A 164 -22.51 2.68 -6.60
N PRO A 165 -22.39 1.35 -6.36
CA PRO A 165 -23.09 0.67 -5.29
C PRO A 165 -22.71 1.21 -3.91
N MET A 166 -23.65 1.18 -2.95
CA MET A 166 -23.40 1.56 -1.56
C MET A 166 -22.72 0.41 -0.82
N VAL A 167 -21.57 0.67 -0.19
CA VAL A 167 -20.81 -0.30 0.60
C VAL A 167 -21.51 -0.55 1.94
N ARG A 168 -21.67 -1.81 2.30
CA ARG A 168 -22.18 -2.27 3.60
C ARG A 168 -21.10 -2.90 4.46
N GLU A 169 -20.17 -3.63 3.82
CA GLU A 169 -19.08 -4.31 4.50
C GLU A 169 -17.89 -4.51 3.54
N VAL A 170 -16.68 -4.56 4.10
CA VAL A 170 -15.45 -4.95 3.39
C VAL A 170 -14.93 -6.23 4.02
N ILE A 171 -14.76 -7.28 3.22
CA ILE A 171 -14.35 -8.61 3.65
C ILE A 171 -13.00 -8.94 3.02
N TYR A 172 -12.08 -9.46 3.83
CA TYR A 172 -10.76 -9.93 3.37
C TYR A 172 -10.77 -11.46 3.30
N ALA A 173 -11.37 -11.98 2.23
CA ALA A 173 -11.54 -13.42 2.03
C ALA A 173 -10.18 -14.12 1.93
N GLY A 174 -10.02 -15.18 2.73
CA GLY A 174 -8.78 -15.96 2.79
C GLY A 174 -7.75 -15.47 3.82
N ALA A 175 -7.84 -14.22 4.31
CA ALA A 175 -6.84 -13.65 5.21
C ALA A 175 -6.63 -14.44 6.51
N ALA A 176 -7.68 -15.02 7.08
CA ALA A 176 -7.61 -15.81 8.31
C ALA A 176 -6.73 -17.08 8.19
N MET A 177 -6.59 -17.63 6.97
CA MET A 177 -5.80 -18.83 6.69
C MET A 177 -4.47 -18.51 6.02
N ALA A 178 -4.31 -17.29 5.50
CA ALA A 178 -3.12 -16.87 4.79
C ALA A 178 -1.92 -16.72 5.74
N ARG A 179 -0.74 -17.03 5.23
CA ARG A 179 0.54 -16.81 5.91
C ARG A 179 1.22 -15.61 5.29
N ALA A 180 1.71 -14.71 6.13
CA ALA A 180 2.56 -13.64 5.66
C ALA A 180 3.81 -14.20 4.96
N GLN A 181 4.25 -13.51 3.92
CA GLN A 181 5.44 -13.90 3.18
C GLN A 181 6.66 -13.92 4.13
N SER A 182 7.48 -14.97 4.00
CA SER A 182 8.55 -15.26 4.97
C SER A 182 9.60 -14.15 5.07
N GLU A 183 9.90 -13.48 3.96
CA GLU A 183 10.84 -12.36 3.92
C GLU A 183 10.27 -11.11 4.58
N ALA A 184 8.96 -10.87 4.47
CA ALA A 184 8.28 -9.80 5.21
C ALA A 184 8.42 -10.02 6.72
N LEU A 185 8.19 -11.26 7.19
CA LEU A 185 8.37 -11.62 8.60
C LEU A 185 9.82 -11.50 9.05
N ALA A 186 10.77 -11.88 8.21
CA ALA A 186 12.21 -11.76 8.52
C ALA A 186 12.62 -10.29 8.65
N ALA A 187 12.13 -9.41 7.76
CA ALA A 187 12.42 -7.98 7.82
C ALA A 187 11.86 -7.30 9.08
N LEU A 188 10.65 -7.68 9.50
CA LEU A 188 10.03 -7.16 10.74
C LEU A 188 10.73 -7.64 12.03
N ARG A 189 11.45 -8.74 11.97
CA ARG A 189 12.21 -9.31 13.10
C ARG A 189 13.70 -8.96 13.06
N ASP A 190 14.13 -8.19 12.08
CA ASP A 190 15.53 -7.83 11.93
C ASP A 190 16.01 -6.96 13.11
N PRO A 191 17.09 -7.29 13.79
CA PRO A 191 17.63 -6.47 14.88
C PRO A 191 18.14 -5.09 14.43
N ALA A 192 18.36 -4.90 13.13
CA ALA A 192 18.69 -3.61 12.53
C ALA A 192 17.44 -2.82 12.04
N LEU A 193 16.23 -3.26 12.41
CA LEU A 193 14.99 -2.55 12.06
C LEU A 193 14.97 -1.20 12.79
N ARG A 194 14.87 -0.11 12.01
CA ARG A 194 14.82 1.28 12.48
C ARG A 194 13.38 1.75 12.65
N ALA A 195 12.49 1.38 11.71
CA ALA A 195 11.09 1.78 11.73
C ALA A 195 10.22 0.85 10.89
N VAL A 196 8.95 0.73 11.28
CA VAL A 196 7.87 0.27 10.42
C VAL A 196 7.01 1.45 10.01
N VAL A 197 6.82 1.67 8.73
CA VAL A 197 6.05 2.79 8.17
C VAL A 197 4.78 2.28 7.50
N ILE A 198 3.62 2.58 8.06
CA ILE A 198 2.33 2.40 7.38
C ILE A 198 2.15 3.60 6.46
N CYS A 199 2.32 3.38 5.16
CA CYS A 199 2.23 4.43 4.16
C CYS A 199 0.82 5.05 4.06
N PRO A 200 0.65 6.27 3.48
CA PRO A 200 -0.65 6.92 3.30
C PRO A 200 -1.47 6.23 2.19
N SER A 201 -1.75 4.97 2.42
CA SER A 201 -2.54 4.06 1.60
C SER A 201 -3.99 4.03 2.11
N ASN A 202 -4.92 3.55 1.30
CA ASN A 202 -6.29 3.38 1.74
C ASN A 202 -6.35 2.41 2.93
N PRO A 203 -6.84 2.83 4.12
CA PRO A 203 -6.86 1.96 5.29
C PRO A 203 -7.69 0.69 5.06
N LEU A 204 -8.85 0.80 4.42
CA LEU A 204 -9.79 -0.30 4.20
C LEU A 204 -9.37 -1.25 3.08
N LEU A 205 -8.65 -0.76 2.06
CA LEU A 205 -8.37 -1.53 0.85
C LEU A 205 -6.92 -2.01 0.76
N SER A 206 -5.98 -1.26 1.35
CA SER A 206 -4.56 -1.58 1.18
C SER A 206 -3.87 -2.00 2.49
N ILE A 207 -4.22 -1.40 3.64
CA ILE A 207 -3.52 -1.68 4.90
C ILE A 207 -4.21 -2.77 5.72
N GLU A 208 -5.52 -2.66 5.94
CA GLU A 208 -6.25 -3.64 6.73
C GLU A 208 -6.22 -5.06 6.15
N PRO A 209 -6.25 -5.27 4.79
CA PRO A 209 -6.07 -6.61 4.25
C PRO A 209 -4.74 -7.25 4.67
N MET A 210 -3.65 -6.46 4.75
CA MET A 210 -2.36 -6.93 5.24
C MET A 210 -2.43 -7.27 6.73
N LEU A 211 -3.05 -6.40 7.54
CA LEU A 211 -3.21 -6.59 8.97
C LEU A 211 -4.25 -7.67 9.34
N ALA A 212 -5.12 -8.06 8.42
CA ALA A 212 -6.01 -9.21 8.56
C ALA A 212 -5.27 -10.56 8.49
N ILE A 213 -4.06 -10.59 7.92
CA ILE A 213 -3.17 -11.75 8.00
C ILE A 213 -2.53 -11.76 9.39
N ARG A 214 -3.00 -12.68 10.25
CA ARG A 214 -2.61 -12.72 11.67
C ARG A 214 -1.09 -12.71 11.88
N SER A 215 -0.34 -13.53 11.13
CA SER A 215 1.12 -13.62 11.28
C SER A 215 1.83 -12.30 10.90
N LEU A 216 1.29 -11.50 9.99
CA LEU A 216 1.83 -10.19 9.65
C LEU A 216 1.50 -9.16 10.73
N ARG A 217 0.24 -9.12 11.19
CA ARG A 217 -0.18 -8.24 12.30
C ARG A 217 0.64 -8.50 13.56
N ASP A 218 0.79 -9.77 13.94
CA ASP A 218 1.55 -10.16 15.13
C ASP A 218 3.03 -9.77 15.00
N ALA A 219 3.61 -9.86 13.79
CA ALA A 219 4.99 -9.44 13.55
C ALA A 219 5.17 -7.91 13.60
N VAL A 220 4.19 -7.14 13.14
CA VAL A 220 4.19 -5.67 13.27
C VAL A 220 4.02 -5.28 14.74
N ALA A 221 3.07 -5.88 15.47
CA ALA A 221 2.85 -5.60 16.88
C ALA A 221 4.02 -5.98 17.79
N GLY A 222 4.77 -7.01 17.42
CA GLY A 222 5.91 -7.52 18.19
C GLY A 222 7.28 -7.01 17.75
N CYS A 223 7.37 -6.10 16.78
CA CYS A 223 8.64 -5.55 16.35
C CYS A 223 9.22 -4.60 17.41
N ALA A 224 10.56 -4.52 17.47
CA ALA A 224 11.24 -3.69 18.46
C ALA A 224 11.36 -2.21 18.02
N ALA A 225 11.08 -1.91 16.76
CA ALA A 225 11.21 -0.57 16.20
C ALA A 225 9.86 0.17 16.24
N PRO A 226 9.85 1.51 16.27
CA PRO A 226 8.62 2.29 16.22
C PRO A 226 7.78 2.02 14.98
N VAL A 227 6.48 1.88 15.15
CA VAL A 227 5.48 1.76 14.08
C VAL A 227 4.82 3.11 13.88
N ILE A 228 5.03 3.70 12.72
CA ILE A 228 4.51 5.04 12.37
C ILE A 228 3.55 4.92 11.20
N ALA A 229 2.35 5.45 11.34
CA ALA A 229 1.45 5.61 10.21
C ALA A 229 1.47 7.03 9.67
N VAL A 230 1.27 7.16 8.36
CA VAL A 230 1.03 8.43 7.69
C VAL A 230 -0.42 8.49 7.25
N SER A 231 -1.12 9.56 7.59
CA SER A 231 -2.53 9.74 7.25
C SER A 231 -2.75 9.87 5.74
N PRO A 232 -3.72 9.14 5.16
CA PRO A 232 -4.20 9.38 3.81
C PRO A 232 -5.26 10.50 3.72
N ILE A 233 -5.69 11.04 4.86
CA ILE A 233 -6.69 12.11 4.95
C ILE A 233 -5.97 13.45 5.07
N ILE A 234 -6.44 14.45 4.32
CA ILE A 234 -5.95 15.82 4.33
C ILE A 234 -7.14 16.78 4.33
N GLY A 235 -7.24 17.64 5.34
CA GLY A 235 -8.32 18.61 5.46
C GLY A 235 -9.72 17.96 5.51
N GLY A 236 -9.85 16.81 6.17
CA GLY A 236 -11.11 16.07 6.27
C GLY A 236 -11.51 15.35 4.97
N GLY A 237 -10.61 15.19 4.00
CA GLY A 237 -10.88 14.51 2.73
C GLY A 237 -9.80 13.53 2.33
N ALA A 238 -10.16 12.49 1.56
CA ALA A 238 -9.21 11.59 0.95
C ALA A 238 -8.69 12.19 -0.36
N VAL A 239 -7.37 12.16 -0.57
CA VAL A 239 -6.74 12.77 -1.74
C VAL A 239 -7.11 12.06 -3.05
N LYS A 240 -7.25 10.72 -3.00
CA LYS A 240 -7.61 9.89 -4.16
C LYS A 240 -8.39 8.63 -3.73
N GLY A 241 -9.10 8.05 -4.70
CA GLY A 241 -9.82 6.78 -4.53
C GLY A 241 -11.12 6.89 -3.72
N PRO A 242 -11.76 5.76 -3.42
CA PRO A 242 -13.08 5.71 -2.80
C PRO A 242 -13.07 5.84 -1.27
N THR A 243 -11.91 6.13 -0.64
CA THR A 243 -11.74 6.06 0.81
C THR A 243 -12.80 6.85 1.57
N ALA A 244 -12.99 8.14 1.22
CA ALA A 244 -13.95 9.00 1.90
C ALA A 244 -15.40 8.51 1.73
N LYS A 245 -15.76 8.08 0.51
CA LYS A 245 -17.09 7.51 0.22
C LYS A 245 -17.32 6.24 1.04
N MET A 246 -16.37 5.29 0.99
CA MET A 246 -16.50 4.02 1.71
C MET A 246 -16.58 4.24 3.22
N MET A 247 -15.74 5.10 3.79
CA MET A 247 -15.81 5.44 5.22
C MET A 247 -17.19 6.00 5.58
N ALA A 248 -17.71 6.96 4.82
CA ALA A 248 -19.03 7.56 5.08
C ALA A 248 -20.15 6.51 5.00
N GLU A 249 -20.13 5.62 4.01
CA GLU A 249 -21.15 4.57 3.83
C GLU A 249 -21.10 3.49 4.93
N LEU A 250 -19.90 3.25 5.48
CA LEU A 250 -19.69 2.38 6.63
C LEU A 250 -19.97 3.07 7.99
N GLY A 251 -20.47 4.32 7.98
CA GLY A 251 -20.76 5.10 9.18
C GLY A 251 -19.51 5.56 9.94
N LEU A 252 -18.36 5.61 9.26
CA LEU A 252 -17.10 6.04 9.83
C LEU A 252 -16.85 7.53 9.48
N PRO A 253 -16.54 8.40 10.46
CA PRO A 253 -16.09 9.76 10.18
C PRO A 253 -14.86 9.77 9.27
N VAL A 254 -14.84 10.67 8.27
CA VAL A 254 -13.71 10.81 7.34
C VAL A 254 -12.68 11.74 7.98
N THR A 255 -11.93 11.23 8.95
CA THR A 255 -11.01 12.01 9.77
C THR A 255 -9.68 11.27 9.97
N VAL A 256 -8.61 12.01 10.27
CA VAL A 256 -7.30 11.47 10.61
C VAL A 256 -7.39 10.62 11.89
N THR A 257 -8.22 11.03 12.84
CA THR A 257 -8.46 10.34 14.10
C THR A 257 -9.08 8.96 13.89
N THR A 258 -10.07 8.87 12.98
CA THR A 258 -10.69 7.59 12.62
C THR A 258 -9.67 6.63 12.02
N VAL A 259 -8.81 7.11 11.13
CA VAL A 259 -7.76 6.28 10.52
C VAL A 259 -6.78 5.76 11.57
N ALA A 260 -6.28 6.63 12.46
CA ALA A 260 -5.36 6.22 13.53
C ALA A 260 -5.98 5.15 14.45
N ARG A 261 -7.24 5.35 14.87
CA ARG A 261 -7.97 4.40 15.73
C ARG A 261 -8.19 3.03 15.07
N ARG A 262 -8.28 2.96 13.74
CA ARG A 262 -8.41 1.68 13.04
C ARG A 262 -7.15 0.83 13.11
N TYR A 263 -5.98 1.43 13.23
CA TYR A 263 -4.73 0.70 13.45
C TYR A 263 -4.53 0.32 14.93
N GLY A 264 -5.27 0.98 15.84
CA GLY A 264 -5.32 0.64 17.26
C GLY A 264 -3.96 0.70 17.94
N ASP A 265 -3.64 -0.33 18.73
CA ASP A 265 -2.43 -0.41 19.54
C ASP A 265 -1.14 -0.64 18.74
N LEU A 266 -1.22 -0.76 17.41
CA LEU A 266 -0.04 -0.96 16.58
C LEU A 266 0.83 0.29 16.47
N LEU A 267 0.26 1.49 16.67
CA LEU A 267 0.97 2.74 16.41
C LEU A 267 1.74 3.24 17.62
N ASP A 268 3.01 3.58 17.39
CA ASP A 268 3.85 4.35 18.32
C ASP A 268 3.87 5.84 17.95
N GLY A 269 3.59 6.20 16.68
CA GLY A 269 3.53 7.57 16.21
C GLY A 269 2.64 7.75 14.99
N TYR A 270 2.22 8.98 14.75
CA TYR A 270 1.34 9.32 13.62
C TYR A 270 1.74 10.61 12.94
N VAL A 271 1.95 10.54 11.63
CA VAL A 271 2.25 11.70 10.78
C VAL A 271 0.99 12.09 10.02
N LEU A 272 0.63 13.37 10.07
CA LEU A 272 -0.59 13.91 9.49
C LEU A 272 -0.36 15.28 8.87
N ASP A 273 -1.27 15.74 8.02
CA ASP A 273 -1.16 17.05 7.41
C ASP A 273 -1.39 18.17 8.45
N HIS A 274 -0.72 19.31 8.24
CA HIS A 274 -0.90 20.49 9.08
C HIS A 274 -2.38 20.92 9.21
N ALA A 275 -3.17 20.68 8.15
CA ALA A 275 -4.59 21.03 8.10
C ALA A 275 -5.44 20.25 9.13
N ASP A 276 -4.97 19.09 9.58
CA ASP A 276 -5.70 18.19 10.49
C ASP A 276 -5.10 18.15 11.90
N ALA A 277 -4.07 18.98 12.18
CA ALA A 277 -3.34 18.94 13.45
C ALA A 277 -4.22 19.20 14.67
N GLU A 278 -5.20 20.09 14.57
CA GLU A 278 -6.11 20.42 15.68
C GLU A 278 -7.05 19.25 16.00
N GLU A 279 -7.62 18.60 14.98
CA GLU A 279 -8.49 17.43 15.15
C GLU A 279 -7.73 16.27 15.81
N ALA A 280 -6.48 16.05 15.40
CA ALA A 280 -5.65 14.96 15.89
C ALA A 280 -5.28 15.05 17.38
N ARG A 281 -5.37 16.21 18.02
CA ARG A 281 -5.05 16.41 19.46
C ARG A 281 -5.85 15.52 20.41
N THR A 282 -6.94 14.94 19.94
CA THR A 282 -7.74 13.98 20.72
C THR A 282 -7.15 12.57 20.76
N LEU A 283 -6.08 12.32 20.01
CA LEU A 283 -5.36 11.04 20.02
C LEU A 283 -4.32 11.03 21.15
N ASP A 284 -4.32 9.98 21.93
CA ASP A 284 -3.25 9.68 22.89
C ASP A 284 -2.10 8.96 22.17
N LEU A 285 -1.41 9.71 21.32
CA LEU A 285 -0.37 9.19 20.44
C LEU A 285 0.58 10.34 20.06
N PRO A 286 1.90 10.13 20.03
CA PRO A 286 2.85 11.08 19.49
C PRO A 286 2.50 11.49 18.06
N LEU A 287 2.35 12.79 17.83
CA LEU A 287 1.89 13.35 16.55
C LEU A 287 2.98 14.17 15.89
N ARG A 288 3.14 14.01 14.58
CA ARG A 288 4.00 14.86 13.75
C ARG A 288 3.18 15.51 12.65
N ALA A 289 3.01 16.83 12.72
CA ALA A 289 2.38 17.58 11.63
C ALA A 289 3.41 17.90 10.55
N ALA A 290 3.10 17.50 9.31
CA ALA A 290 3.94 17.71 8.13
C ALA A 290 3.07 17.94 6.90
N ARG A 291 3.65 18.43 5.81
CA ARG A 291 2.97 18.44 4.51
C ARG A 291 2.91 17.02 3.96
N THR A 292 1.73 16.39 3.99
CA THR A 292 1.58 14.99 3.53
C THR A 292 1.16 14.87 2.07
N LEU A 293 0.74 15.96 1.43
CA LEU A 293 0.39 15.97 0.00
C LEU A 293 1.65 15.88 -0.87
N MET A 294 1.85 14.73 -1.50
CA MET A 294 2.99 14.43 -2.38
C MET A 294 2.66 14.71 -3.85
N VAL A 295 2.99 15.88 -4.36
CA VAL A 295 2.83 16.25 -5.78
C VAL A 295 4.13 15.98 -6.54
N SER A 296 5.25 16.48 -6.06
CA SER A 296 6.58 16.36 -6.65
C SER A 296 7.43 15.27 -5.98
N LEU A 297 8.57 14.94 -6.58
CA LEU A 297 9.58 14.08 -5.94
C LEU A 297 10.12 14.71 -4.65
N ALA A 298 10.32 16.03 -4.66
CA ALA A 298 10.78 16.75 -3.48
C ALA A 298 9.80 16.66 -2.31
N ASP A 299 8.47 16.68 -2.57
CA ASP A 299 7.47 16.47 -1.53
C ASP A 299 7.55 15.05 -0.95
N ARG A 300 7.78 14.03 -1.81
CA ARG A 300 7.93 12.63 -1.38
C ARG A 300 9.13 12.44 -0.48
N GLU A 301 10.28 13.05 -0.85
CA GLU A 301 11.51 13.02 -0.06
C GLU A 301 11.36 13.81 1.26
N ALA A 302 10.71 14.97 1.23
CA ALA A 302 10.46 15.77 2.43
C ALA A 302 9.63 14.99 3.44
N LEU A 303 8.50 14.42 3.00
CA LEU A 303 7.65 13.59 3.87
C LEU A 303 8.40 12.36 4.41
N ALA A 304 9.22 11.70 3.57
CA ALA A 304 10.03 10.57 4.01
C ALA A 304 11.01 10.96 5.13
N ARG A 305 11.66 12.13 5.03
CA ARG A 305 12.56 12.66 6.09
C ARG A 305 11.79 12.93 7.39
N GLU A 306 10.58 13.53 7.30
CA GLU A 306 9.73 13.78 8.47
C GLU A 306 9.32 12.48 9.18
N VAL A 307 8.94 11.45 8.41
CA VAL A 307 8.59 10.13 8.95
C VAL A 307 9.77 9.48 9.66
N LEU A 308 10.95 9.49 9.04
CA LEU A 308 12.16 8.91 9.64
C LEU A 308 12.62 9.69 10.87
N ALA A 309 12.57 11.02 10.83
CA ALA A 309 12.92 11.86 11.98
C ALA A 309 11.97 11.63 13.17
N HIS A 310 10.66 11.42 12.89
CA HIS A 310 9.70 11.07 13.94
C HIS A 310 9.99 9.69 14.54
N ALA A 311 10.36 8.70 13.71
CA ALA A 311 10.76 7.38 14.17
C ALA A 311 12.00 7.44 15.08
N ASP A 312 13.01 8.21 14.70
CA ASP A 312 14.24 8.37 15.49
C ASP A 312 13.95 9.02 16.85
N ALA A 313 13.13 10.10 16.88
CA ALA A 313 12.74 10.78 18.11
C ALA A 313 11.99 9.83 19.08
N LEU A 314 11.13 8.96 18.56
CA LEU A 314 10.44 7.95 19.35
C LEU A 314 11.40 6.88 19.90
N ALA A 315 12.34 6.43 19.09
CA ALA A 315 13.34 5.44 19.49
C ALA A 315 14.27 5.98 20.59
N ASP A 316 14.66 7.26 20.50
CA ASP A 316 15.52 7.94 21.46
C ASP A 316 14.76 8.31 22.78
N GLY A 317 13.45 8.19 22.78
CA GLY A 317 12.58 8.50 23.92
C GLY A 317 12.27 9.97 24.11
N ASP A 318 12.58 10.83 23.13
CA ASP A 318 12.32 12.27 23.14
C ASP A 318 10.81 12.59 22.95
N GLU A 319 10.06 11.69 22.33
CA GLU A 319 8.62 11.81 22.06
C GLU A 319 7.83 10.62 22.64
N ARG A 320 7.98 10.30 23.93
CA ARG A 320 7.21 9.22 24.57
C ARG A 320 5.75 9.60 24.77
N LYS A 321 4.84 8.58 24.71
CA LYS A 321 3.45 8.74 25.18
C LYS A 321 3.46 9.42 26.54
N PRO A 322 2.65 10.47 26.76
CA PRO A 322 2.41 10.97 28.12
C PRO A 322 1.90 9.80 28.96
N ALA A 323 2.49 9.62 30.16
CA ALA A 323 2.20 8.53 31.08
C ALA A 323 0.77 8.60 31.64
#